data_a21c7369e9686024431ceb18f877de2c
#
_entry.id   a21c7369e9686024431ceb18f877de2c
#
_cell.length_a   1.000
_cell.length_b   1.000
_cell.length_c   1.000
_cell.angle_alpha   90.00
_cell.angle_beta   90.00
_cell.angle_gamma   90.00
#
_symmetry.space_group_name_H-M   'P 1'
#
loop_
_entity.id
_entity.type
_entity.pdbx_description
1 polymer ?
#
loop_
_entity_poly.entity_id
_entity_poly.type
_entity_poly.pdbx_seq_one_letter_code
_entity_poly.pdbx_strand_id
1 'polypeptide(L)'
;MRYLFVLLVIAGMVVSVLALRLHYSTETAPCSINEKWDCGIVNHSPYAEIRGVPVAAIGIAGYLLIGVLALMRRRAFLLLASLAGMAFALYLTNIEAKVLGVWCLYCVISQAVIAAITLLAIGWVVWYRSGAAERRDRLRKKVGKTDPPGG
;
A
#
# COMPACT_ATOMS: atom_id res chain seq x y z
N MET A 1 5.15 -0.30 15.61
CA MET A 1 4.41 0.04 14.39
C MET A 1 5.28 0.64 13.28
N ARG A 2 6.08 1.68 13.53
CA ARG A 2 6.94 2.32 12.50
C ARG A 2 7.84 1.35 11.73
N TYR A 3 8.51 0.46 12.43
CA TYR A 3 9.41 -0.52 11.81
C TYR A 3 8.65 -1.54 10.94
N LEU A 4 7.43 -1.90 11.31
CA LEU A 4 6.59 -2.79 10.52
C LEU A 4 6.21 -2.13 9.17
N PHE A 5 5.86 -0.83 9.17
CA PHE A 5 5.64 -0.10 7.92
C PHE A 5 6.90 -0.07 7.05
N VAL A 6 8.07 0.18 7.64
CA VAL A 6 9.34 0.19 6.89
C VAL A 6 9.63 -1.17 6.27
N LEU A 7 9.45 -2.26 7.02
CA LEU A 7 9.65 -3.62 6.50
C LEU A 7 8.70 -3.93 5.33
N LEU A 8 7.42 -3.59 5.45
CA LEU A 8 6.45 -3.80 4.38
C LEU A 8 6.75 -2.94 3.14
N VAL A 9 7.17 -1.70 3.33
CA VAL A 9 7.59 -0.83 2.23
C VAL A 9 8.81 -1.40 1.52
N ILE A 10 9.81 -1.87 2.26
CA ILE A 10 11.00 -2.52 1.66
C ILE A 10 10.57 -3.76 0.88
N ALA A 11 9.71 -4.61 1.43
CA ALA A 11 9.20 -5.79 0.73
C ALA A 11 8.48 -5.40 -0.57
N GLY A 12 7.59 -4.41 -0.53
CA GLY A 12 6.90 -3.90 -1.72
C GLY A 12 7.84 -3.31 -2.76
N MET A 13 8.87 -2.57 -2.34
CA MET A 13 9.91 -2.04 -3.24
C MET A 13 10.70 -3.16 -3.91
N VAL A 14 11.13 -4.18 -3.17
CA VAL A 14 11.86 -5.34 -3.72
C VAL A 14 11.01 -6.03 -4.78
N VAL A 15 9.75 -6.33 -4.50
CA VAL A 15 8.84 -6.96 -5.45
C VAL A 15 8.66 -6.09 -6.71
N SER A 16 8.50 -4.78 -6.54
CA SER A 16 8.36 -3.84 -7.67
C SER A 16 9.64 -3.76 -8.52
N VAL A 17 10.82 -3.80 -7.89
CA VAL A 17 12.10 -3.85 -8.62
C VAL A 17 12.25 -5.16 -9.39
N LEU A 18 11.85 -6.29 -8.82
CA LEU A 18 11.87 -7.58 -9.53
C LEU A 18 10.92 -7.58 -10.73
N ALA A 19 9.72 -7.03 -10.58
CA ALA A 19 8.77 -6.87 -11.67
C ALA A 19 9.31 -5.92 -12.76
N LEU A 20 9.97 -4.82 -12.38
CA LEU A 20 10.59 -3.90 -13.32
C LEU A 20 11.76 -4.54 -14.10
N ARG A 21 12.58 -5.33 -13.42
CA ARG A 21 13.64 -6.11 -14.09
C ARG A 21 13.05 -7.06 -15.13
N LEU A 22 11.97 -7.74 -14.77
CA LEU A 22 11.29 -8.66 -15.68
C LEU A 22 10.71 -7.92 -16.90
N HIS A 23 10.20 -6.71 -16.71
CA HIS A 23 9.67 -5.89 -17.79
C HIS A 23 10.72 -5.60 -18.89
N TYR A 24 11.99 -5.43 -18.51
CA TYR A 24 13.10 -5.17 -19.44
C TYR A 24 13.88 -6.43 -19.84
N SER A 25 13.61 -7.59 -19.24
CA SER A 25 14.31 -8.82 -19.58
C SER A 25 13.61 -9.54 -20.73
N THR A 26 14.38 -10.19 -21.58
CA THR A 26 13.90 -11.08 -22.65
C THR A 26 13.93 -12.55 -22.25
N GLU A 27 14.36 -12.85 -21.02
CA GLU A 27 14.45 -14.20 -20.50
C GLU A 27 13.12 -14.71 -19.98
N THR A 28 12.97 -16.03 -19.89
CA THR A 28 11.80 -16.68 -19.28
C THR A 28 11.64 -16.24 -17.84
N ALA A 29 10.45 -15.73 -17.50
CA ALA A 29 10.18 -15.23 -16.16
C ALA A 29 10.30 -16.35 -15.11
N PRO A 30 11.00 -16.12 -14.00
CA PRO A 30 11.17 -17.14 -12.94
C PRO A 30 9.85 -17.51 -12.25
N CYS A 31 8.78 -16.75 -12.49
CA CYS A 31 7.43 -17.01 -11.98
C CYS A 31 6.45 -17.49 -13.07
N SER A 32 6.93 -17.93 -14.23
CA SER A 32 6.13 -18.66 -15.21
C SER A 32 6.07 -20.13 -14.79
N ILE A 33 5.04 -20.47 -13.97
CA ILE A 33 4.88 -21.80 -13.36
C ILE A 33 3.95 -22.68 -14.21
N ASN A 34 2.92 -22.10 -14.78
CA ASN A 34 1.94 -22.78 -15.64
C ASN A 34 1.15 -21.77 -16.48
N GLU A 35 0.22 -22.23 -17.32
CA GLU A 35 -0.60 -21.40 -18.23
C GLU A 35 -1.41 -20.29 -17.53
N LYS A 36 -1.67 -20.41 -16.22
CA LYS A 36 -2.42 -19.44 -15.42
C LYS A 36 -1.52 -18.48 -14.63
N TRP A 37 -0.27 -18.86 -14.39
CA TRP A 37 0.69 -18.07 -13.59
C TRP A 37 1.90 -17.77 -14.46
N ASP A 38 1.86 -16.61 -15.13
CA ASP A 38 2.93 -16.13 -15.99
C ASP A 38 3.17 -14.64 -15.81
N CYS A 39 4.22 -14.31 -15.08
CA CYS A 39 4.61 -12.92 -14.88
C CYS A 39 5.15 -12.27 -16.15
N GLY A 40 5.72 -13.06 -17.08
CA GLY A 40 6.25 -12.56 -18.34
C GLY A 40 5.14 -11.96 -19.20
N ILE A 41 4.05 -12.70 -19.40
CA ILE A 41 2.90 -12.26 -20.19
C ILE A 41 2.33 -10.95 -19.59
N VAL A 42 2.16 -10.89 -18.26
CA VAL A 42 1.60 -9.71 -17.60
C VAL A 42 2.53 -8.50 -17.73
N ASN A 43 3.84 -8.67 -17.46
CA ASN A 43 4.80 -7.56 -17.48
C ASN A 43 5.18 -7.07 -18.89
N HIS A 44 4.93 -7.87 -19.93
CA HIS A 44 5.12 -7.45 -21.34
C HIS A 44 3.79 -7.10 -22.03
N SER A 45 2.67 -7.11 -21.32
CA SER A 45 1.38 -6.71 -21.86
C SER A 45 1.30 -5.19 -22.08
N PRO A 46 0.43 -4.72 -22.99
CA PRO A 46 0.18 -3.28 -23.17
C PRO A 46 -0.32 -2.59 -21.88
N TYR A 47 -0.83 -3.34 -20.93
CA TYR A 47 -1.31 -2.85 -19.63
C TYR A 47 -0.20 -2.72 -18.59
N ALA A 48 0.99 -3.27 -18.85
CA ALA A 48 2.17 -3.13 -17.99
C ALA A 48 2.80 -1.73 -18.07
N GLU A 49 2.34 -0.88 -19.00
CA GLU A 49 2.78 0.49 -19.16
C GLU A 49 1.61 1.46 -19.16
N ILE A 50 1.81 2.61 -18.54
CA ILE A 50 0.90 3.75 -18.59
C ILE A 50 1.66 4.93 -19.20
N ARG A 51 1.31 5.31 -20.42
CA ARG A 51 1.99 6.39 -21.19
C ARG A 51 3.51 6.20 -21.33
N GLY A 52 3.95 4.96 -21.53
CA GLY A 52 5.36 4.63 -21.66
C GLY A 52 6.13 4.51 -20.33
N VAL A 53 5.43 4.57 -19.19
CA VAL A 53 6.02 4.35 -17.87
C VAL A 53 5.59 2.96 -17.37
N PRO A 54 6.54 2.06 -17.05
CA PRO A 54 6.23 0.76 -16.49
C PRO A 54 5.46 0.88 -15.17
N VAL A 55 4.38 0.13 -15.02
CA VAL A 55 3.57 0.09 -13.79
C VAL A 55 4.41 -0.26 -12.56
N ALA A 56 5.41 -1.11 -12.73
CA ALA A 56 6.36 -1.47 -11.67
C ALA A 56 7.16 -0.25 -11.16
N ALA A 57 7.54 0.70 -12.05
CA ALA A 57 8.21 1.94 -11.65
C ALA A 57 7.26 2.85 -10.85
N ILE A 58 5.97 2.91 -11.23
CA ILE A 58 4.94 3.61 -10.46
C ILE A 58 4.78 2.98 -9.08
N GLY A 59 4.85 1.65 -8.98
CA GLY A 59 4.84 0.92 -7.72
C GLY A 59 6.01 1.30 -6.81
N ILE A 60 7.23 1.37 -7.34
CA ILE A 60 8.43 1.81 -6.59
C ILE A 60 8.21 3.22 -6.02
N ALA A 61 7.77 4.17 -6.85
CA ALA A 61 7.50 5.55 -6.42
C ALA A 61 6.41 5.61 -5.35
N GLY A 62 5.35 4.80 -5.48
CA GLY A 62 4.27 4.68 -4.51
C GLY A 62 4.74 4.16 -3.16
N TYR A 63 5.52 3.07 -3.13
CA TYR A 63 6.09 2.54 -1.89
C TYR A 63 7.08 3.50 -1.23
N LEU A 64 7.91 4.20 -2.02
CA LEU A 64 8.80 5.23 -1.50
C LEU A 64 8.03 6.36 -0.82
N LEU A 65 6.97 6.87 -1.47
CA LEU A 65 6.10 7.90 -0.91
C LEU A 65 5.47 7.44 0.41
N ILE A 66 4.90 6.21 0.44
CA ILE A 66 4.32 5.62 1.65
C ILE A 66 5.38 5.52 2.77
N GLY A 67 6.59 5.10 2.45
CA GLY A 67 7.71 5.02 3.40
C GLY A 67 8.07 6.37 4.01
N VAL A 68 8.21 7.41 3.18
CA VAL A 68 8.47 8.78 3.64
C VAL A 68 7.34 9.30 4.54
N LEU A 69 6.08 9.11 4.15
CA LEU A 69 4.92 9.54 4.93
C LEU A 69 4.83 8.80 6.29
N ALA A 70 5.21 7.52 6.33
CA ALA A 70 5.27 6.73 7.55
C ALA A 70 6.35 7.27 8.51
N LEU A 71 7.54 7.63 7.99
CA LEU A 71 8.63 8.22 8.76
C LEU A 71 8.26 9.62 9.27
N MET A 72 7.63 10.44 8.44
CA MET A 72 7.16 11.79 8.80
C MET A 72 5.92 11.76 9.72
N ARG A 73 5.39 10.62 10.07
CA ARG A 73 4.18 10.43 10.90
C ARG A 73 2.93 11.16 10.38
N ARG A 74 2.85 11.41 9.09
CA ARG A 74 1.71 12.06 8.42
C ARG A 74 0.58 11.05 8.17
N ARG A 75 -0.11 10.63 9.24
CA ARG A 75 -1.07 9.51 9.25
C ARG A 75 -2.20 9.64 8.23
N ALA A 76 -2.76 10.84 8.06
CA ALA A 76 -3.84 11.07 7.11
C ALA A 76 -3.35 10.89 5.67
N PHE A 77 -2.20 11.47 5.33
CA PHE A 77 -1.61 11.32 4.00
C PHE A 77 -1.14 9.88 3.73
N LEU A 78 -0.60 9.20 4.75
CA LEU A 78 -0.24 7.78 4.68
C LEU A 78 -1.47 6.92 4.34
N LEU A 79 -2.59 7.15 5.03
CA LEU A 79 -3.83 6.43 4.76
C LEU A 79 -4.35 6.72 3.35
N LEU A 80 -4.36 7.98 2.92
CA LEU A 80 -4.80 8.36 1.57
C LEU A 80 -3.90 7.73 0.49
N ALA A 81 -2.58 7.78 0.67
CA ALA A 81 -1.64 7.18 -0.27
C ALA A 81 -1.79 5.65 -0.33
N SER A 82 -1.97 4.98 0.81
CA SER A 82 -2.18 3.52 0.84
C SER A 82 -3.52 3.11 0.22
N LEU A 83 -4.59 3.87 0.43
CA LEU A 83 -5.88 3.63 -0.20
C LEU A 83 -5.81 3.83 -1.73
N ALA A 84 -5.13 4.87 -2.19
CA ALA A 84 -4.90 5.10 -3.62
C ALA A 84 -4.09 3.96 -4.24
N GLY A 85 -3.02 3.52 -3.57
CA GLY A 85 -2.22 2.36 -4.00
C GLY A 85 -3.03 1.07 -4.03
N MET A 86 -3.90 0.85 -3.04
CA MET A 86 -4.80 -0.31 -2.99
C MET A 86 -5.82 -0.29 -4.13
N ALA A 87 -6.43 0.86 -4.41
CA ALA A 87 -7.37 1.02 -5.51
C ALA A 87 -6.69 0.74 -6.87
N PHE A 88 -5.47 1.26 -7.05
CA PHE A 88 -4.68 1.02 -8.25
C PHE A 88 -4.30 -0.47 -8.41
N ALA A 89 -3.88 -1.12 -7.33
CA ALA A 89 -3.56 -2.54 -7.33
C ALA A 89 -4.79 -3.41 -7.67
N LEU A 90 -5.98 -3.08 -7.13
CA LEU A 90 -7.24 -3.75 -7.48
C LEU A 90 -7.63 -3.55 -8.94
N TYR A 91 -7.40 -2.36 -9.49
CA TYR A 91 -7.62 -2.08 -10.90
C TYR A 91 -6.76 -2.99 -11.80
N LEU A 92 -5.47 -3.13 -11.49
CA LEU A 92 -4.56 -4.01 -12.22
C LEU A 92 -4.96 -5.49 -12.09
N THR A 93 -5.31 -5.93 -10.89
CA THR A 93 -5.80 -7.30 -10.64
C THR A 93 -7.07 -7.60 -11.47
N ASN A 94 -7.93 -6.62 -11.64
CA ASN A 94 -9.13 -6.77 -12.47
C ASN A 94 -8.77 -6.97 -13.97
N ILE A 95 -7.72 -6.27 -14.46
CA ILE A 95 -7.19 -6.46 -15.81
C ILE A 95 -6.58 -7.86 -15.96
N GLU A 96 -5.74 -8.29 -15.02
CA GLU A 96 -5.15 -9.65 -15.02
C GLU A 96 -6.23 -10.71 -15.09
N ALA A 97 -7.27 -10.61 -14.24
CA ALA A 97 -8.32 -11.62 -14.15
C ALA A 97 -9.28 -11.64 -15.33
N LYS A 98 -9.64 -10.48 -15.90
CA LYS A 98 -10.71 -10.39 -16.92
C LYS A 98 -10.22 -10.21 -18.35
N VAL A 99 -9.05 -9.59 -18.53
CA VAL A 99 -8.51 -9.25 -19.84
C VAL A 99 -7.39 -10.19 -20.25
N LEU A 100 -6.44 -10.42 -19.36
CA LEU A 100 -5.27 -11.28 -19.66
C LEU A 100 -5.56 -12.75 -19.38
N GLY A 101 -6.41 -13.08 -18.40
CA GLY A 101 -6.70 -14.45 -17.96
C GLY A 101 -5.51 -15.15 -17.30
N VAL A 102 -4.42 -14.43 -17.06
CA VAL A 102 -3.19 -14.92 -16.41
C VAL A 102 -2.84 -14.03 -15.21
N TRP A 103 -2.22 -14.63 -14.20
CA TRP A 103 -1.88 -14.00 -12.93
C TRP A 103 -0.37 -13.77 -12.83
N CYS A 104 0.02 -12.63 -12.32
CA CYS A 104 1.41 -12.31 -12.00
C CYS A 104 1.64 -12.51 -10.50
N LEU A 105 2.57 -13.41 -10.14
CA LEU A 105 2.91 -13.68 -8.73
C LEU A 105 3.41 -12.40 -8.03
N TYR A 106 4.24 -11.59 -8.70
CA TYR A 106 4.73 -10.33 -8.14
C TYR A 106 3.60 -9.32 -7.90
N CYS A 107 2.60 -9.27 -8.79
CA CYS A 107 1.42 -8.41 -8.61
C CYS A 107 0.60 -8.86 -7.40
N VAL A 108 0.37 -10.16 -7.23
CA VAL A 108 -0.37 -10.71 -6.09
C VAL A 108 0.36 -10.46 -4.77
N ILE A 109 1.68 -10.64 -4.72
CA ILE A 109 2.48 -10.33 -3.53
C ILE A 109 2.42 -8.84 -3.21
N SER A 110 2.60 -7.97 -4.22
CA SER A 110 2.49 -6.52 -4.05
C SER A 110 1.11 -6.10 -3.55
N GLN A 111 0.05 -6.74 -4.07
CA GLN A 111 -1.33 -6.55 -3.60
C GLN A 111 -1.48 -6.90 -2.11
N ALA A 112 -0.94 -8.04 -1.68
CA ALA A 112 -0.98 -8.43 -0.27
C ALA A 112 -0.22 -7.44 0.63
N VAL A 113 0.93 -6.95 0.18
CA VAL A 113 1.73 -5.96 0.90
C VAL A 113 0.98 -4.64 1.05
N ILE A 114 0.40 -4.10 -0.04
CA ILE A 114 -0.35 -2.83 0.05
C ILE A 114 -1.63 -2.98 0.87
N ALA A 115 -2.28 -4.13 0.83
CA ALA A 115 -3.42 -4.44 1.69
C ALA A 115 -3.02 -4.43 3.17
N ALA A 116 -1.92 -5.08 3.54
CA ALA A 116 -1.39 -5.07 4.90
C ALA A 116 -1.04 -3.63 5.37
N ILE A 117 -0.37 -2.84 4.53
CA ILE A 117 -0.06 -1.43 4.82
C ILE A 117 -1.34 -0.63 5.06
N THR A 118 -2.36 -0.80 4.21
CA THR A 118 -3.64 -0.08 4.31
C THR A 118 -4.37 -0.44 5.61
N LEU A 119 -4.46 -1.72 5.95
CA LEU A 119 -5.08 -2.17 7.20
C LEU A 119 -4.35 -1.62 8.44
N LEU A 120 -3.02 -1.63 8.44
CA LEU A 120 -2.21 -1.05 9.52
C LEU A 120 -2.41 0.47 9.60
N ALA A 121 -2.51 1.18 8.48
CA ALA A 121 -2.75 2.62 8.45
C ALA A 121 -4.12 2.97 9.01
N ILE A 122 -5.17 2.22 8.66
CA ILE A 122 -6.51 2.35 9.22
C ILE A 122 -6.46 2.14 10.74
N GLY A 123 -5.89 1.03 11.20
CA GLY A 123 -5.75 0.72 12.62
C GLY A 123 -5.02 1.82 13.39
N TRP A 124 -3.95 2.36 12.80
CA TRP A 124 -3.19 3.45 13.43
C TRP A 124 -4.00 4.75 13.56
N VAL A 125 -4.76 5.11 12.54
CA VAL A 125 -5.63 6.30 12.56
C VAL A 125 -6.77 6.14 13.56
N VAL A 126 -7.43 4.99 13.57
CA VAL A 126 -8.54 4.69 14.49
C VAL A 126 -8.07 4.72 15.93
N TRP A 127 -6.98 4.03 16.26
CA TRP A 127 -6.44 4.02 17.63
C TRP A 127 -6.05 5.40 18.13
N TYR A 128 -5.43 6.21 17.25
CA TYR A 128 -5.06 7.57 17.62
C TYR A 128 -6.27 8.46 17.90
N ARG A 129 -7.35 8.33 17.10
CA ARG A 129 -8.59 9.06 17.30
C ARG A 129 -9.27 8.67 18.61
N SER A 130 -9.30 7.39 18.92
CA SER A 130 -9.89 6.87 20.18
C SER A 130 -9.14 7.41 21.41
N GLY A 131 -7.82 7.37 21.40
CA GLY A 131 -7.01 7.90 22.50
C GLY A 131 -7.12 9.43 22.66
N ALA A 132 -7.29 10.16 21.56
CA ALA A 132 -7.50 11.60 21.60
C ALA A 132 -8.90 11.97 22.16
N ALA A 133 -9.92 11.19 21.80
CA ALA A 133 -11.29 11.37 22.32
C ALA A 133 -11.34 11.12 23.85
N GLU A 134 -10.73 10.04 24.32
CA GLU A 134 -10.66 9.71 25.75
C GLU A 134 -9.92 10.80 26.55
N ARG A 135 -8.81 11.31 26.02
CA ARG A 135 -8.05 12.41 26.65
C ARG A 135 -8.90 13.69 26.74
N ARG A 136 -9.66 14.01 25.70
CA ARG A 136 -10.60 15.16 25.71
C ARG A 136 -11.68 15.01 26.77
N ASP A 137 -12.27 13.84 26.90
CA ASP A 137 -13.30 13.57 27.91
C ASP A 137 -12.76 13.68 29.34
N ARG A 138 -11.55 13.14 29.59
CA ARG A 138 -10.86 13.28 30.88
C ARG A 138 -10.57 14.75 31.25
N LEU A 139 -10.13 15.55 30.28
CA LEU A 139 -9.88 16.99 30.49
C LEU A 139 -11.18 17.74 30.77
N ARG A 140 -12.24 17.44 30.03
CA ARG A 140 -13.57 18.05 30.22
C ARG A 140 -14.14 17.74 31.62
N LYS A 141 -13.99 16.50 32.10
CA LYS A 141 -14.38 16.10 33.46
C LYS A 141 -13.55 16.77 34.54
N LYS A 142 -12.27 17.04 34.32
CA LYS A 142 -11.43 17.77 35.27
C LYS A 142 -11.82 19.25 35.36
N VAL A 143 -12.05 19.92 34.23
CA VAL A 143 -12.48 21.33 34.19
C VAL A 143 -13.83 21.52 34.84
N GLY A 144 -14.83 20.67 34.50
CA GLY A 144 -16.17 20.75 35.12
C GLY A 144 -16.21 20.41 36.62
N LYS A 145 -15.11 19.86 37.20
CA LYS A 145 -15.01 19.58 38.64
C LYS A 145 -14.33 20.74 39.41
N THR A 146 -13.68 21.67 38.71
CA THR A 146 -12.98 22.84 39.29
C THR A 146 -13.84 24.09 39.31
N ASP A 147 -15.00 24.11 38.64
CA ASP A 147 -15.96 25.20 38.78
C ASP A 147 -16.73 25.02 40.08
N PRO A 148 -16.58 25.89 41.09
CA PRO A 148 -17.38 25.83 42.31
C PRO A 148 -18.88 26.06 41.90
N PRO A 149 -19.85 25.39 42.58
CA PRO A 149 -21.25 25.72 42.35
C PRO A 149 -21.43 27.21 42.70
N GLY A 150 -21.88 27.96 41.72
CA GLY A 150 -21.99 29.40 41.77
C GLY A 150 -22.70 29.88 43.04
N GLY A 151 -22.06 30.82 43.69
CA GLY A 151 -22.67 31.56 44.76
C GLY A 151 -23.74 32.55 44.24
#